data_e9de63a49600dd4f0a1e64ce859a97f3
#
_entry.id   e9de63a49600dd4f0a1e64ce859a97f3
#
_cell.length_a   1.000
_cell.length_b   1.000
_cell.length_c   1.000
_cell.angle_alpha   90.00
_cell.angle_beta   90.00
_cell.angle_gamma   90.00
#
_symmetry.space_group_name_H-M   'P 1'
#
loop_
_entity.id
_entity.type
_entity.pdbx_description
1 polymer ?
#
loop_
_entity_poly.entity_id
_entity_poly.type
_entity_poly.pdbx_seq_one_letter_code
_entity_poly.pdbx_strand_id
1 'polypeptide(L)' 'MESIYGCSRKDFILKLQIAQKESAETLYWLEMIYSGDYISEKMYQSFVADCNELLAMLSASIKTARK' A
#
# COMPACT_ATOMS: atom_id res chain seq x y z
N MET A 1 6.40 -25.50 0.76
CA MET A 1 6.91 -24.80 1.93
C MET A 1 5.77 -24.22 2.75
N GLU A 2 5.89 -24.34 4.03
CA GLU A 2 4.88 -23.78 4.89
C GLU A 2 4.95 -22.26 4.88
N SER A 3 3.81 -21.63 4.86
CA SER A 3 3.75 -20.18 4.84
C SER A 3 4.10 -19.62 6.21
N ILE A 4 4.61 -18.41 6.23
CA ILE A 4 4.97 -17.73 7.46
C ILE A 4 3.69 -17.50 8.27
N TYR A 5 3.77 -17.79 9.58
CA TYR A 5 2.64 -17.60 10.50
C TYR A 5 1.40 -18.42 10.12
N GLY A 6 1.61 -19.53 9.43
CA GLY A 6 0.52 -20.41 9.10
C GLY A 6 -0.39 -19.95 7.98
N CYS A 7 -0.04 -18.89 7.30
CA CYS A 7 -0.85 -18.40 6.18
C CYS A 7 -0.61 -19.25 4.94
N SER A 8 -1.68 -19.60 4.24
CA SER A 8 -1.57 -20.24 2.93
C SER A 8 -1.17 -19.18 1.90
N ARG A 9 -0.78 -19.64 0.70
CA ARG A 9 -0.47 -18.71 -0.38
C ARG A 9 -1.68 -17.83 -0.70
N LYS A 10 -2.86 -18.42 -0.71
CA LYS A 10 -4.09 -17.69 -0.99
C LYS A 10 -4.34 -16.61 0.06
N ASP A 11 -4.16 -16.94 1.33
CA ASP A 11 -4.33 -15.97 2.41
C ASP A 11 -3.29 -14.87 2.33
N PHE A 12 -2.07 -15.22 1.96
CA PHE A 12 -1.00 -14.24 1.81
C PHE A 12 -1.34 -13.23 0.72
N ILE A 13 -1.82 -13.71 -0.44
CA ILE A 13 -2.22 -12.84 -1.54
C ILE A 13 -3.36 -11.94 -1.10
N LEU A 14 -4.34 -12.49 -0.39
CA LEU A 14 -5.47 -11.70 0.10
C LEU A 14 -5.01 -10.58 1.02
N LYS A 15 -4.07 -10.86 1.90
CA LYS A 15 -3.54 -9.84 2.80
C LYS A 15 -2.78 -8.77 2.06
N LEU A 16 -2.05 -9.14 1.01
CA LEU A 16 -1.37 -8.16 0.18
C LEU A 16 -2.37 -7.26 -0.55
N GLN A 17 -3.48 -7.83 -1.00
CA GLN A 17 -4.52 -7.04 -1.67
C GLN A 17 -5.20 -6.08 -0.70
N ILE A 18 -5.41 -6.49 0.54
CA ILE A 18 -5.96 -5.60 1.56
C ILE A 18 -5.00 -4.45 1.84
N ALA A 19 -3.70 -4.76 1.96
CA ALA A 19 -2.70 -3.73 2.18
C ALA A 19 -2.65 -2.74 1.01
N GLN A 20 -2.80 -3.25 -0.21
CA GLN A 20 -2.82 -2.43 -1.41
C GLN A 20 -4.01 -1.46 -1.38
N LYS A 21 -5.17 -1.98 -1.01
CA LYS A 21 -6.37 -1.16 -0.90
C LYS A 21 -6.21 -0.08 0.16
N GLU A 22 -5.67 -0.45 1.32
CA GLU A 22 -5.49 0.50 2.42
C GLU A 22 -4.46 1.57 2.07
N SER A 23 -3.41 1.21 1.33
CA SER A 23 -2.44 2.18 0.87
C SER A 23 -3.06 3.18 -0.09
N ALA A 24 -3.95 2.72 -0.96
CA ALA A 24 -4.66 3.60 -1.88
C ALA A 24 -5.59 4.55 -1.11
N GLU A 25 -6.24 4.05 -0.06
CA GLU A 25 -7.09 4.89 0.79
C GLU A 25 -6.26 5.94 1.53
N THR A 26 -5.05 5.57 1.91
CA THR A 26 -4.14 6.52 2.55
C THR A 26 -3.81 7.69 1.62
N LEU A 27 -3.60 7.42 0.35
CA LEU A 27 -3.37 8.48 -0.63
C LEU A 27 -4.57 9.43 -0.71
N TYR A 28 -5.77 8.86 -0.66
CA TYR A 28 -6.99 9.65 -0.67
C TYR A 28 -7.06 10.58 0.56
N TRP A 29 -6.77 10.03 1.74
CA TRP A 29 -6.76 10.82 2.96
C TRP A 29 -5.69 11.90 2.95
N LEU A 30 -4.50 11.58 2.40
CA LEU A 30 -3.43 12.57 2.27
C LEU A 30 -3.87 13.74 1.40
N GLU A 31 -4.59 13.45 0.33
CA GLU A 31 -5.09 14.49 -0.55
C GLU A 31 -6.06 15.41 0.18
N MET A 32 -6.94 14.84 0.99
CA MET A 32 -7.88 15.63 1.78
C MET A 32 -7.15 16.49 2.83
N ILE A 33 -6.16 15.92 3.50
CA ILE A 33 -5.39 16.64 4.51
C ILE A 33 -4.63 17.80 3.87
N TYR A 34 -4.05 17.56 2.70
CA TYR A 34 -3.33 18.60 1.98
C TYR A 34 -4.28 19.70 1.52
N SER A 35 -5.46 19.34 1.04
CA SER A 35 -6.47 20.31 0.63
C SER A 35 -6.90 21.21 1.77
N GLY A 36 -6.86 20.69 3.00
CA GLY A 36 -7.21 21.46 4.17
C GLY A 36 -6.06 22.29 4.76
N ASP A 37 -4.92 22.30 4.09
CA ASP A 37 -3.73 23.03 4.53
C ASP A 37 -3.16 22.55 5.85
N TYR A 38 -3.39 21.28 6.19
CA TYR A 38 -2.85 20.72 7.43
C TYR A 38 -1.40 20.29 7.31
N ILE A 39 -0.92 20.08 6.09
CA ILE A 39 0.48 19.72 5.84
C ILE A 39 1.01 20.54 4.68
N SER A 40 2.33 20.68 4.62
CA SER A 40 2.97 21.43 3.55
C SER A 40 3.00 20.61 2.26
N GLU A 41 3.19 21.30 1.15
CA GLU A 41 3.33 20.64 -0.14
C GLU A 41 4.50 19.67 -0.13
N LYS A 42 5.60 20.04 0.50
CA LYS A 42 6.78 19.19 0.59
C LYS A 42 6.47 17.88 1.33
N MET A 43 5.77 17.98 2.45
CA MET A 43 5.37 16.79 3.21
C MET A 43 4.40 15.94 2.41
N TYR A 44 3.44 16.59 1.75
CA TYR A 44 2.47 15.88 0.93
C TYR A 44 3.16 15.08 -0.17
N GLN A 45 4.08 15.70 -0.89
CA GLN A 45 4.79 15.02 -1.97
C GLN A 45 5.63 13.86 -1.46
N SER A 46 6.25 14.03 -0.29
CA SER A 46 7.04 12.97 0.31
C SER A 46 6.17 11.76 0.67
N PHE A 47 5.02 12.00 1.29
CA PHE A 47 4.10 10.91 1.66
C PHE A 47 3.53 10.22 0.43
N VAL A 48 3.18 11.00 -0.60
CA VAL A 48 2.65 10.43 -1.83
C VAL A 48 3.68 9.54 -2.51
N ALA A 49 4.93 9.99 -2.55
CA ALA A 49 6.00 9.19 -3.14
C ALA A 49 6.18 7.88 -2.38
N ASP A 50 6.16 7.93 -1.05
CA ASP A 50 6.31 6.73 -0.23
C ASP A 50 5.14 5.77 -0.45
N CYS A 51 3.92 6.28 -0.52
CA CYS A 51 2.74 5.45 -0.75
C CYS A 51 2.77 4.80 -2.13
N ASN A 52 3.19 5.55 -3.15
CA ASN A 52 3.30 5.01 -4.50
C ASN A 52 4.35 3.91 -4.58
N GLU A 53 5.47 4.09 -3.88
CA GLU A 53 6.49 3.07 -3.83
C GLU A 53 5.96 1.81 -3.15
N LEU A 54 5.26 1.97 -2.05
CA LEU A 54 4.65 0.84 -1.35
C LEU A 54 3.65 0.12 -2.24
N LEU A 55 2.80 0.86 -2.95
CA LEU A 55 1.84 0.25 -3.86
C LEU A 55 2.53 -0.54 -4.97
N ALA A 56 3.62 -0.01 -5.50
CA ALA A 56 4.38 -0.71 -6.54
C ALA A 56 4.97 -2.01 -5.98
N MET A 57 5.50 -1.97 -4.77
CA MET A 57 6.05 -3.16 -4.12
C MET A 57 4.97 -4.21 -3.87
N LEU A 58 3.80 -3.77 -3.41
CA LEU A 58 2.69 -4.69 -3.15
C LEU A 58 2.20 -5.31 -4.45
N SER A 59 2.09 -4.53 -5.50
CA SER A 59 1.67 -5.04 -6.81
C SER A 59 2.64 -6.09 -7.33
N ALA A 60 3.93 -5.82 -7.20
CA ALA A 60 4.96 -6.76 -7.63
C ALA A 60 4.90 -8.05 -6.80
N SER A 61 4.68 -7.93 -5.49
CA SER A 61 4.59 -9.09 -4.61
C SER A 61 3.39 -9.95 -4.95
N ILE A 62 2.25 -9.33 -5.24
CA ILE A 62 1.04 -10.07 -5.63
C ILE A 62 1.28 -10.81 -6.92
N LYS A 63 1.88 -10.15 -7.89
CA LYS A 63 2.17 -10.76 -9.18
C LYS A 63 3.09 -11.97 -9.02
N THR A 64 4.11 -11.83 -8.19
CA THR A 64 5.05 -12.92 -7.93
C THR A 64 4.36 -14.08 -7.22
N ALA A 65 3.52 -13.79 -6.24
CA ALA A 65 2.84 -14.83 -5.46
C ALA A 65 1.82 -15.62 -6.28
N ARG A 66 1.32 -15.04 -7.37
CA ARG A 66 0.32 -15.71 -8.23
C ARG A 66 0.93 -16.68 -9.23
N LYS A 67 2.22 -16.68 -9.37
CA LYS A 67 2.90 -17.60 -10.33
C LYS A 67 2.87 -19.05 -9.90
#